data_fe13556be18653475090360f91561a2f
#
_entry.id   fe13556be18653475090360f91561a2f
#
_cell.length_a   1.000
_cell.length_b   1.000
_cell.length_c   1.000
_cell.angle_alpha   90.00
_cell.angle_beta   90.00
_cell.angle_gamma   90.00
#
_symmetry.space_group_name_H-M   'P 1'
#
loop_
_entity.id
_entity.type
_entity.pdbx_description
1 polymer ?
#
loop_
_entity_poly.entity_id
_entity_poly.type
_entity_poly.pdbx_seq_one_letter_code
_entity_poly.pdbx_strand_id
1 'polypeptide(L)'
;MKIYLSKYWIAGHISLVCVEVAVVVATVVFCIEYRDADIIMIIGSLVYIGSASYVQSKTICILDYVEVSNNQFTQYSFSGKRKRAVNSDEPIYYQIVPLFEGFFLRADFIVLSNQEFLPYRNGSVIGTVYKEAMANGNQIIMPYNQKSRPLLHLRDWHKVCFY
;
A
#
# COMPACT_ATOMS: atom_id res chain seq x y z
N MET A 1 -15.53 5.20 -11.73
CA MET A 1 -14.16 4.97 -12.26
C MET A 1 -13.36 4.25 -11.19
N LYS A 2 -12.61 3.18 -11.55
CA LYS A 2 -11.76 2.46 -10.59
C LYS A 2 -10.30 2.88 -10.74
N ILE A 3 -9.67 3.23 -9.63
CA ILE A 3 -8.27 3.65 -9.55
C ILE A 3 -7.51 2.57 -8.80
N TYR A 4 -6.69 1.82 -9.51
CA TYR A 4 -5.80 0.79 -8.97
C TYR A 4 -4.39 1.34 -8.84
N LEU A 5 -3.63 0.76 -7.96
CA LEU A 5 -2.19 0.93 -7.97
C LEU A 5 -1.57 0.53 -9.32
N SER A 6 -0.39 1.05 -9.57
CA SER A 6 0.39 0.71 -10.75
C SER A 6 0.52 -0.81 -10.89
N LYS A 7 0.41 -1.33 -12.11
CA LYS A 7 0.62 -2.74 -12.45
C LYS A 7 1.98 -3.26 -11.95
N TYR A 8 2.98 -2.40 -11.91
CA TYR A 8 4.33 -2.75 -11.42
C TYR A 8 4.35 -3.11 -9.93
N TRP A 9 3.54 -2.43 -9.10
CA TRP A 9 3.43 -2.76 -7.68
C TRP A 9 2.76 -4.11 -7.45
N ILE A 10 1.70 -4.37 -8.19
CA ILE A 10 1.00 -5.66 -8.14
C ILE A 10 1.94 -6.78 -8.61
N ALA A 11 2.65 -6.56 -9.74
CA ALA A 11 3.63 -7.52 -10.24
C ALA A 11 4.77 -7.74 -9.23
N GLY A 12 5.27 -6.69 -8.60
CA GLY A 12 6.30 -6.78 -7.55
C GLY A 12 5.86 -7.62 -6.36
N HIS A 13 4.62 -7.45 -5.90
CA HIS A 13 4.06 -8.28 -4.83
C HIS A 13 3.93 -9.75 -5.23
N ILE A 14 3.41 -10.01 -6.43
CA ILE A 14 3.29 -11.38 -6.96
C ILE A 14 4.68 -12.01 -7.07
N SER A 15 5.66 -11.30 -7.61
CA SER A 15 7.03 -11.78 -7.72
C SER A 15 7.63 -12.13 -6.36
N LEU A 16 7.39 -11.31 -5.34
CA LEU A 16 7.89 -11.57 -3.98
C LEU A 16 7.26 -12.84 -3.40
N VAL A 17 5.96 -13.05 -3.56
CA VAL A 17 5.28 -14.29 -3.15
C VAL A 17 5.86 -15.51 -3.88
N CYS A 18 6.11 -15.39 -5.20
CA CYS A 18 6.72 -16.49 -5.96
C CYS A 18 8.13 -16.84 -5.44
N VAL A 19 8.94 -15.86 -5.09
CA VAL A 19 10.27 -16.08 -4.50
C VAL A 19 10.16 -16.75 -3.14
N GLU A 20 9.24 -16.34 -2.26
CA GLU A 20 9.01 -17.00 -0.97
C GLU A 20 8.64 -18.46 -1.14
N VAL A 21 7.71 -18.76 -2.03
CA VAL A 21 7.31 -20.14 -2.33
C VAL A 21 8.49 -20.96 -2.86
N ALA A 22 9.31 -20.39 -3.75
CA ALA A 22 10.49 -21.05 -4.28
C ALA A 22 11.52 -21.36 -3.17
N VAL A 23 11.76 -20.43 -2.23
CA VAL A 23 12.63 -20.63 -1.07
C VAL A 23 12.12 -21.76 -0.17
N VAL A 24 10.81 -21.79 0.11
CA VAL A 24 10.19 -22.87 0.91
C VAL A 24 10.41 -24.23 0.24
N VAL A 25 10.09 -24.34 -1.06
CA VAL A 25 10.25 -25.58 -1.82
C VAL A 25 11.70 -26.02 -1.85
N ALA A 26 12.63 -25.11 -2.14
CA ALA A 26 14.06 -25.42 -2.15
C ALA A 26 14.55 -25.92 -0.79
N THR A 27 14.12 -25.28 0.30
CA THR A 27 14.49 -25.72 1.67
C THR A 27 13.96 -27.11 1.97
N VAL A 28 12.70 -27.40 1.61
CA VAL A 28 12.09 -28.73 1.83
C VAL A 28 12.83 -29.80 1.04
N VAL A 29 13.09 -29.56 -0.27
CA VAL A 29 13.83 -30.51 -1.11
C VAL A 29 15.22 -30.77 -0.54
N PHE A 30 15.91 -29.71 -0.14
CA PHE A 30 17.24 -29.84 0.47
C PHE A 30 17.21 -30.68 1.77
N CYS A 31 16.24 -30.47 2.65
CA CYS A 31 16.09 -31.26 3.87
C CYS A 31 15.76 -32.75 3.60
N ILE A 32 15.10 -33.06 2.47
CA ILE A 32 14.80 -34.44 2.09
C ILE A 32 16.04 -35.14 1.52
N GLU A 33 16.80 -34.46 0.66
CA GLU A 33 17.96 -35.03 -0.01
C GLU A 33 19.20 -35.16 0.90
N TYR A 34 19.38 -34.18 1.78
CA TYR A 34 20.54 -34.10 2.67
C TYR A 34 20.10 -34.30 4.11
N ARG A 35 20.30 -35.52 4.62
CA ARG A 35 19.95 -35.91 6.01
C ARG A 35 20.62 -35.09 7.09
N ASP A 36 21.80 -34.53 6.76
CA ASP A 36 22.62 -33.64 7.62
C ASP A 36 22.41 -32.17 7.21
N ALA A 37 21.17 -31.80 6.83
CA ALA A 37 20.87 -30.42 6.47
C ALA A 37 21.37 -29.46 7.54
N ASP A 38 22.22 -28.52 7.11
CA ASP A 38 22.83 -27.56 8.01
C ASP A 38 21.71 -26.71 8.69
N ILE A 39 21.66 -26.80 10.00
CA ILE A 39 20.70 -26.06 10.84
C ILE A 39 20.73 -24.56 10.49
N ILE A 40 21.89 -24.02 10.10
CA ILE A 40 22.07 -22.63 9.69
C ILE A 40 21.23 -22.30 8.45
N MET A 41 21.15 -23.20 7.45
CA MET A 41 20.34 -23.00 6.26
C MET A 41 18.85 -22.99 6.60
N ILE A 42 18.40 -23.87 7.47
CA ILE A 42 16.99 -23.93 7.91
C ILE A 42 16.62 -22.65 8.65
N ILE A 43 17.44 -22.23 9.61
CA ILE A 43 17.23 -20.98 10.35
C ILE A 43 17.24 -19.78 9.41
N GLY A 44 18.20 -19.70 8.50
CA GLY A 44 18.28 -18.63 7.50
C GLY A 44 17.04 -18.53 6.63
N SER A 45 16.52 -19.65 6.16
CA SER A 45 15.27 -19.70 5.37
C SER A 45 14.06 -19.25 6.18
N LEU A 46 13.95 -19.67 7.44
CA LEU A 46 12.85 -19.24 8.33
C LEU A 46 12.90 -17.73 8.62
N VAL A 47 14.09 -17.18 8.88
CA VAL A 47 14.27 -15.74 9.09
C VAL A 47 13.91 -14.95 7.83
N TYR A 48 14.33 -15.43 6.64
CA TYR A 48 14.00 -14.80 5.36
C TYR A 48 12.48 -14.80 5.14
N ILE A 49 11.80 -15.96 5.26
CA ILE A 49 10.35 -16.08 5.08
C ILE A 49 9.61 -15.20 6.08
N GLY A 50 10.02 -15.22 7.35
CA GLY A 50 9.40 -14.39 8.40
C GLY A 50 9.53 -12.89 8.11
N SER A 51 10.71 -12.43 7.67
CA SER A 51 10.93 -11.02 7.33
C SER A 51 10.16 -10.60 6.08
N ALA A 52 10.15 -11.42 5.04
CA ALA A 52 9.43 -11.14 3.81
C ALA A 52 7.91 -11.14 4.03
N SER A 53 7.36 -12.12 4.74
CA SER A 53 5.94 -12.16 5.13
C SER A 53 5.55 -10.94 6.00
N TYR A 54 6.43 -10.48 6.90
CA TYR A 54 6.21 -9.26 7.66
C TYR A 54 6.10 -8.04 6.76
N VAL A 55 7.03 -7.86 5.82
CA VAL A 55 6.99 -6.76 4.85
C VAL A 55 5.73 -6.82 4.01
N GLN A 56 5.35 -8.00 3.50
CA GLN A 56 4.12 -8.18 2.73
C GLN A 56 2.87 -7.83 3.54
N SER A 57 2.79 -8.25 4.79
CA SER A 57 1.64 -7.92 5.66
C SER A 57 1.47 -6.43 5.86
N LYS A 58 2.57 -5.66 5.86
CA LYS A 58 2.55 -4.18 5.96
C LYS A 58 2.16 -3.50 4.67
N THR A 59 2.46 -4.12 3.54
CA THR A 59 2.25 -3.53 2.21
C THR A 59 1.03 -4.08 1.47
N ILE A 60 0.31 -5.04 2.04
CA ILE A 60 -0.90 -5.65 1.41
C ILE A 60 -2.00 -4.61 1.11
N CYS A 61 -2.05 -3.52 1.87
CA CYS A 61 -2.94 -2.39 1.61
C CYS A 61 -2.69 -1.72 0.26
N ILE A 62 -1.52 -1.93 -0.32
CA ILE A 62 -1.16 -1.47 -1.66
C ILE A 62 -2.08 -2.09 -2.74
N LEU A 63 -2.67 -3.24 -2.48
CA LEU A 63 -3.61 -3.91 -3.38
C LEU A 63 -5.03 -3.34 -3.32
N ASP A 64 -5.31 -2.42 -2.41
CA ASP A 64 -6.61 -1.74 -2.34
C ASP A 64 -6.83 -0.89 -3.60
N TYR A 65 -8.09 -0.65 -3.93
CA TYR A 65 -8.47 0.25 -5.00
C TYR A 65 -9.51 1.27 -4.53
N VAL A 66 -9.55 2.40 -5.21
CA VAL A 66 -10.55 3.44 -4.96
C VAL A 66 -11.50 3.51 -6.15
N GLU A 67 -12.78 3.42 -5.89
CA GLU A 67 -13.84 3.64 -6.86
C GLU A 67 -14.39 5.06 -6.71
N VAL A 68 -14.43 5.78 -7.82
CA VAL A 68 -15.02 7.12 -7.91
C VAL A 68 -16.33 7.01 -8.64
N SER A 69 -17.43 7.23 -7.93
CA SER A 69 -18.79 7.18 -8.47
C SER A 69 -19.69 8.15 -7.72
N ASN A 70 -20.62 8.77 -8.43
CA ASN A 70 -21.70 9.59 -7.85
C ASN A 70 -21.24 10.54 -6.73
N ASN A 71 -20.22 11.35 -7.03
CA ASN A 71 -19.66 12.30 -6.08
C ASN A 71 -19.07 11.67 -4.79
N GLN A 72 -18.67 10.40 -4.84
CA GLN A 72 -18.07 9.70 -3.70
C GLN A 72 -16.81 8.96 -4.10
N PHE A 73 -15.79 9.05 -3.24
CA PHE A 73 -14.61 8.22 -3.28
C PHE A 73 -14.80 7.07 -2.30
N THR A 74 -14.77 5.85 -2.78
CA THR A 74 -14.94 4.67 -1.91
C THR A 74 -13.72 3.76 -2.04
N GLN A 75 -13.08 3.48 -0.92
CA GLN A 75 -11.94 2.55 -0.87
C GLN A 75 -12.45 1.14 -0.61
N TYR A 76 -11.95 0.21 -1.41
CA TYR A 76 -12.22 -1.22 -1.29
C TYR A 76 -10.92 -1.97 -1.06
N SER A 77 -10.99 -3.03 -0.27
CA SER A 77 -9.89 -4.01 -0.19
C SER A 77 -9.76 -4.77 -1.51
N PHE A 78 -8.64 -5.44 -1.71
CA PHE A 78 -8.43 -6.36 -2.84
C PHE A 78 -9.55 -7.41 -2.97
N SER A 79 -10.11 -7.88 -1.86
CA SER A 79 -11.23 -8.82 -1.84
C SER A 79 -12.59 -8.19 -2.17
N GLY A 80 -12.65 -6.89 -2.51
CA GLY A 80 -13.89 -6.18 -2.82
C GLY A 80 -14.68 -5.71 -1.59
N LYS A 81 -14.19 -5.92 -0.38
CA LYS A 81 -14.85 -5.41 0.83
C LYS A 81 -14.69 -3.90 0.91
N ARG A 82 -15.81 -3.17 1.02
CA ARG A 82 -15.82 -1.72 1.25
C ARG A 82 -15.13 -1.42 2.58
N LYS A 83 -14.17 -0.51 2.55
CA LYS A 83 -13.46 -0.05 3.73
C LYS A 83 -14.00 1.31 4.20
N ARG A 84 -13.97 2.30 3.32
CA ARG A 84 -14.31 3.69 3.65
C ARG A 84 -14.80 4.46 2.45
N ALA A 85 -15.43 5.61 2.74
CA ALA A 85 -15.88 6.54 1.72
C ALA A 85 -15.64 7.98 2.17
N VAL A 86 -15.28 8.84 1.20
CA VAL A 86 -15.19 10.29 1.32
C VAL A 86 -16.18 10.89 0.32
N ASN A 87 -17.07 11.73 0.81
CA ASN A 87 -18.07 12.37 -0.02
C ASN A 87 -17.45 13.58 -0.72
N SER A 88 -17.66 13.71 -2.01
CA SER A 88 -17.14 14.82 -2.78
C SER A 88 -18.06 16.06 -2.76
N ASP A 89 -19.24 15.98 -2.18
CA ASP A 89 -20.13 17.14 -1.97
C ASP A 89 -19.70 18.00 -0.77
N GLU A 90 -18.84 17.45 0.10
CA GLU A 90 -18.24 18.11 1.24
C GLU A 90 -16.84 18.64 0.87
N PRO A 91 -16.28 19.59 1.63
CA PRO A 91 -14.88 20.00 1.47
C PRO A 91 -13.95 18.80 1.58
N ILE A 92 -12.98 18.69 0.67
CA ILE A 92 -12.01 17.60 0.67
C ILE A 92 -10.63 18.16 0.95
N TYR A 93 -10.03 17.65 2.00
CA TYR A 93 -8.64 17.90 2.37
C TYR A 93 -7.76 16.80 1.79
N TYR A 94 -6.57 17.17 1.29
CA TYR A 94 -5.67 16.19 0.74
C TYR A 94 -4.20 16.50 1.07
N GLN A 95 -3.41 15.46 1.15
CA GLN A 95 -1.97 15.52 1.22
C GLN A 95 -1.36 14.51 0.25
N ILE A 96 -0.30 14.91 -0.46
CA ILE A 96 0.50 13.99 -1.26
C ILE A 96 1.65 13.49 -0.39
N VAL A 97 1.70 12.18 -0.19
CA VAL A 97 2.74 11.51 0.59
C VAL A 97 3.62 10.73 -0.36
N PRO A 98 4.92 11.10 -0.49
CA PRO A 98 5.86 10.33 -1.29
C PRO A 98 6.16 9.00 -0.59
N LEU A 99 6.17 7.92 -1.37
CA LEU A 99 6.54 6.59 -0.94
C LEU A 99 7.94 6.30 -1.41
N PHE A 100 8.82 5.89 -0.48
CA PHE A 100 10.19 5.50 -0.76
C PHE A 100 11.02 6.52 -1.55
N GLU A 101 11.62 7.44 -0.84
CA GLU A 101 12.83 8.12 -1.32
C GLU A 101 14.04 7.19 -1.10
N GLY A 102 14.22 6.26 -1.98
CA GLY A 102 15.39 5.39 -1.97
C GLY A 102 15.10 4.11 -2.75
N PHE A 103 15.89 3.85 -3.78
CA PHE A 103 15.76 2.72 -4.70
C PHE A 103 14.64 2.82 -5.76
N PHE A 104 14.97 3.40 -6.90
CA PHE A 104 14.39 3.18 -8.25
C PHE A 104 12.87 3.33 -8.48
N LEU A 105 12.02 3.37 -7.48
CA LEU A 105 10.56 3.45 -7.63
C LEU A 105 9.98 4.52 -6.71
N ARG A 106 9.81 5.73 -7.22
CA ARG A 106 9.04 6.77 -6.55
C ARG A 106 7.56 6.56 -6.86
N ALA A 107 6.77 6.31 -5.85
CA ALA A 107 5.31 6.33 -5.96
C ALA A 107 4.75 7.36 -4.97
N ASP A 108 3.90 8.23 -5.46
CA ASP A 108 3.21 9.21 -4.63
C ASP A 108 1.79 8.70 -4.35
N PHE A 109 1.33 8.89 -3.13
CA PHE A 109 -0.03 8.60 -2.71
C PHE A 109 -0.73 9.87 -2.26
N ILE A 110 -2.04 9.87 -2.42
CA ILE A 110 -2.90 10.94 -1.93
C ILE A 110 -3.67 10.38 -0.75
N VAL A 111 -3.64 11.09 0.36
CA VAL A 111 -4.54 10.87 1.49
C VAL A 111 -5.67 11.88 1.37
N LEU A 112 -6.91 11.41 1.39
CA LEU A 112 -8.13 12.20 1.27
C LEU A 112 -8.95 12.13 2.55
N SER A 113 -9.56 13.25 2.95
CA SER A 113 -10.50 13.31 4.08
C SER A 113 -11.54 14.42 3.87
N ASN A 114 -12.73 14.24 4.41
CA ASN A 114 -13.71 15.34 4.55
C ASN A 114 -13.43 16.23 5.78
N GLN A 115 -12.49 15.84 6.62
CA GLN A 115 -12.06 16.60 7.78
C GLN A 115 -10.59 16.96 7.66
N GLU A 116 -10.23 18.13 8.16
CA GLU A 116 -8.82 18.51 8.27
C GLU A 116 -8.08 17.51 9.15
N PHE A 117 -6.88 17.13 8.76
CA PHE A 117 -6.07 16.15 9.44
C PHE A 117 -4.61 16.60 9.57
N LEU A 118 -3.90 16.03 10.53
CA LEU A 118 -2.48 16.31 10.73
C LEU A 118 -1.67 15.78 9.55
N PRO A 119 -0.71 16.56 9.05
CA PRO A 119 0.11 16.14 7.92
C PRO A 119 0.97 14.93 8.27
N TYR A 120 1.09 14.02 7.31
CA TYR A 120 2.02 12.90 7.38
C TYR A 120 3.45 13.38 7.15
N ARG A 121 4.40 12.83 7.88
CA ARG A 121 5.82 13.19 7.73
C ARG A 121 6.35 12.66 6.39
N ASN A 122 7.23 13.43 5.77
CA ASN A 122 7.99 12.98 4.61
C ASN A 122 8.83 11.74 4.98
N GLY A 123 8.94 10.80 4.06
CA GLY A 123 9.67 9.55 4.28
C GLY A 123 8.92 8.50 5.09
N SER A 124 7.64 8.72 5.45
CA SER A 124 6.81 7.71 6.10
C SER A 124 6.60 6.51 5.18
N VAL A 125 6.75 5.30 5.74
CA VAL A 125 6.43 4.07 5.01
C VAL A 125 4.92 3.99 4.80
N ILE A 126 4.47 3.58 3.63
CA ILE A 126 3.04 3.50 3.30
C ILE A 126 2.24 2.72 4.34
N GLY A 127 2.80 1.67 4.92
CA GLY A 127 2.14 0.88 5.96
C GLY A 127 1.82 1.71 7.20
N THR A 128 2.68 2.68 7.56
CA THR A 128 2.45 3.60 8.68
C THR A 128 1.37 4.60 8.31
N VAL A 129 1.48 5.26 7.15
CA VAL A 129 0.46 6.21 6.66
C VAL A 129 -0.90 5.52 6.56
N TYR A 130 -0.95 4.30 6.03
CA TYR A 130 -2.18 3.55 5.91
C TYR A 130 -2.78 3.21 7.29
N LYS A 131 -1.96 2.75 8.22
CA LYS A 131 -2.42 2.41 9.58
C LYS A 131 -2.96 3.63 10.31
N GLU A 132 -2.28 4.78 10.21
CA GLU A 132 -2.71 6.03 10.81
C GLU A 132 -3.98 6.56 10.15
N ALA A 133 -4.07 6.55 8.82
CA ALA A 133 -5.26 6.94 8.09
C ALA A 133 -6.46 6.05 8.45
N MET A 134 -6.23 4.75 8.64
CA MET A 134 -7.27 3.82 9.06
C MET A 134 -7.68 4.03 10.52
N ALA A 135 -6.78 4.41 11.39
CA ALA A 135 -7.08 4.72 12.79
C ALA A 135 -7.92 6.00 12.92
N ASN A 136 -7.64 7.01 12.11
CA ASN A 136 -8.31 8.32 12.15
C ASN A 136 -9.73 8.33 11.54
N GLY A 137 -10.24 7.22 11.11
CA GLY A 137 -11.68 7.02 10.84
C GLY A 137 -12.17 7.42 9.45
N ASN A 138 -11.75 8.56 8.87
CA ASN A 138 -12.38 9.16 7.68
C ASN A 138 -11.43 9.45 6.52
N GLN A 139 -10.30 8.74 6.48
CA GLN A 139 -9.30 8.98 5.45
C GLN A 139 -9.25 7.85 4.43
N ILE A 140 -9.04 8.20 3.17
CA ILE A 140 -8.83 7.28 2.05
C ILE A 140 -7.42 7.47 1.52
N ILE A 141 -6.76 6.38 1.19
CA ILE A 141 -5.47 6.41 0.49
C ILE A 141 -5.68 6.00 -0.95
N MET A 142 -5.20 6.83 -1.86
CA MET A 142 -5.32 6.65 -3.29
C MET A 142 -3.95 6.86 -3.95
N PRO A 143 -3.57 6.07 -4.96
CA PRO A 143 -2.34 6.32 -5.70
C PRO A 143 -2.43 7.64 -6.50
N TYR A 144 -1.36 8.44 -6.48
CA TYR A 144 -1.23 9.64 -7.30
C TYR A 144 -0.66 9.28 -8.67
N ASN A 145 -1.52 8.92 -9.60
CA ASN A 145 -1.16 8.51 -10.95
C ASN A 145 -1.92 9.34 -12.01
N GLN A 146 -1.71 9.03 -13.28
CA GLN A 146 -2.36 9.73 -14.40
C GLN A 146 -3.89 9.76 -14.32
N LYS A 147 -4.52 8.78 -13.67
CA LYS A 147 -5.99 8.73 -13.53
C LYS A 147 -6.50 9.58 -12.36
N SER A 148 -5.70 9.70 -11.29
CA SER A 148 -6.08 10.48 -10.12
C SER A 148 -5.75 11.98 -10.23
N ARG A 149 -4.69 12.33 -10.98
CA ARG A 149 -4.29 13.74 -11.19
C ARG A 149 -5.41 14.66 -11.67
N PRO A 150 -6.19 14.30 -12.71
CA PRO A 150 -7.26 15.17 -13.19
C PRO A 150 -8.33 15.46 -12.14
N LEU A 151 -8.56 14.51 -11.23
CA LEU A 151 -9.57 14.67 -10.17
C LEU A 151 -9.23 15.80 -9.22
N LEU A 152 -7.95 16.08 -8.98
CA LEU A 152 -7.49 17.17 -8.11
C LEU A 152 -7.65 18.56 -8.74
N HIS A 153 -7.88 18.67 -10.04
CA HIS A 153 -8.05 19.94 -10.75
C HIS A 153 -9.52 20.33 -10.92
N LEU A 154 -10.45 19.44 -10.59
CA LEU A 154 -11.87 19.64 -10.87
C LEU A 154 -12.63 20.38 -9.77
N ARG A 155 -12.02 20.66 -8.60
CA ARG A 155 -12.70 21.25 -7.42
C ARG A 155 -11.75 22.04 -6.54
N ASP A 156 -12.34 22.80 -5.60
CA ASP A 156 -11.63 23.50 -4.52
C ASP A 156 -11.15 22.49 -3.47
N TRP A 157 -9.98 21.96 -3.69
CA TRP A 157 -9.32 21.02 -2.78
C TRP A 157 -8.42 21.78 -1.81
N HIS A 158 -8.56 21.49 -0.54
CA HIS A 158 -7.71 22.07 0.50
C HIS A 158 -6.46 21.21 0.71
N LYS A 159 -5.31 21.74 0.35
CA LYS A 159 -4.05 21.06 0.59
C LYS A 159 -3.68 21.16 2.06
N VAL A 160 -3.45 20.02 2.72
CA VAL A 160 -2.86 19.99 4.06
C VAL A 160 -1.39 20.34 3.94
N CYS A 161 -0.99 21.48 4.49
CA CYS A 161 0.38 22.00 4.45
C CYS A 161 1.13 21.63 5.72
N PHE A 162 2.43 21.33 5.57
CA PHE A 162 3.34 21.26 6.70
C PHE A 162 3.58 22.70 7.21
N TYR A 163 3.49 22.88 8.51
CA TYR A 163 4.00 24.04 9.23
C TYR A 163 5.33 23.70 9.86
#